data_437f125abb2e97039cddcd1f861f5ee0
#
_entry.id   437f125abb2e97039cddcd1f861f5ee0
#
_cell.length_a   1.000
_cell.length_b   1.000
_cell.length_c   1.000
_cell.angle_alpha   90.00
_cell.angle_beta   90.00
_cell.angle_gamma   90.00
#
_symmetry.space_group_name_H-M   'P 1'
#
loop_
_entity.id
_entity.type
_entity.pdbx_description
1 polymer ?
#
loop_
_entity_poly.entity_id
_entity_poly.type
_entity_poly.pdbx_seq_one_letter_code
_entity_poly.pdbx_strand_id
1 'polypeptide(L)'
;MVDCFDLLFPPTPGNAEIRVLTGAQAGRIVPVSFVLKTFKLSKENDFDTVGAPGLNGEPLRFMRGRARTLTMVLHFDGRATNTDVRQPMSEVTSLMNVDLDAHAPPVLSFEWTGFSLRCVLERAVVERFRSSFADGRPSRGQMRVAFRESKTLEELLVESRRE
;
A
#
# COMPACT_ATOMS: atom_id res chain seq x y z
N MET A 1 14.22 4.70 21.20
CA MET A 1 15.46 3.89 21.26
C MET A 1 15.73 3.39 19.85
N VAL A 2 16.84 3.83 19.27
CA VAL A 2 17.27 3.31 17.96
C VAL A 2 17.89 1.94 18.24
N ASP A 3 17.33 0.89 17.65
CA ASP A 3 17.92 -0.44 17.76
C ASP A 3 19.35 -0.39 17.21
N CYS A 4 20.30 -0.87 17.99
CA CYS A 4 21.72 -0.93 17.62
C CYS A 4 21.93 -1.75 16.34
N PHE A 5 20.96 -2.59 15.99
CA PHE A 5 20.91 -3.39 14.78
C PHE A 5 20.66 -2.53 13.52
N ASP A 6 19.87 -1.47 13.64
CA ASP A 6 19.56 -0.54 12.52
C ASP A 6 20.76 0.34 12.14
N LEU A 7 21.76 0.46 13.03
CA LEU A 7 22.99 1.21 12.76
C LEU A 7 24.04 0.37 12.02
N LEU A 8 24.00 -0.95 12.20
CA LEU A 8 24.96 -1.88 11.58
C LEU A 8 24.51 -2.36 10.19
N PHE A 9 23.19 -2.41 9.97
CA PHE A 9 22.62 -2.82 8.70
C PHE A 9 21.50 -1.83 8.31
N PRO A 10 21.84 -0.77 7.56
CA PRO A 10 20.80 0.13 7.07
C PRO A 10 19.79 -0.68 6.27
N PRO A 11 18.49 -0.46 6.49
CA PRO A 11 17.45 -1.21 5.77
C PRO A 11 17.65 -1.02 4.27
N THR A 12 17.77 -2.14 3.55
CA THR A 12 17.85 -2.12 2.09
C THR A 12 16.55 -1.56 1.54
N PRO A 13 16.58 -0.44 0.83
CA PRO A 13 15.37 0.12 0.23
C PRO A 13 14.91 -0.76 -0.95
N GLY A 14 13.63 -1.07 -0.99
CA GLY A 14 12.98 -1.56 -2.19
C GLY A 14 12.57 -0.37 -3.05
N ASN A 15 12.87 -0.41 -4.34
CA ASN A 15 12.42 0.60 -5.29
C ASN A 15 11.21 0.08 -6.05
N ALA A 16 10.12 0.82 -6.02
CA ALA A 16 8.87 0.48 -6.66
C ALA A 16 8.28 1.68 -7.39
N GLU A 17 7.30 1.43 -8.21
CA GLU A 17 6.55 2.46 -8.92
C GLU A 17 5.05 2.30 -8.63
N ILE A 18 4.39 3.43 -8.44
CA ILE A 18 2.94 3.50 -8.39
C ILE A 18 2.47 4.15 -9.68
N ARG A 19 1.74 3.39 -10.49
CA ARG A 19 1.18 3.88 -11.76
C ARG A 19 -0.31 4.18 -11.57
N VAL A 20 -0.73 5.35 -11.98
CA VAL A 20 -2.15 5.74 -11.99
C VAL A 20 -2.82 5.16 -13.23
N LEU A 21 -3.85 4.33 -13.03
CA LEU A 21 -4.54 3.65 -14.12
C LEU A 21 -5.81 4.37 -14.59
N THR A 22 -6.49 5.07 -13.69
CA THR A 22 -7.77 5.75 -13.98
C THR A 22 -7.77 7.20 -13.52
N GLY A 23 -8.74 7.98 -13.98
CA GLY A 23 -8.93 9.37 -13.59
C GLY A 23 -8.16 10.36 -14.47
N ALA A 24 -8.20 11.63 -14.10
CA ALA A 24 -7.57 12.73 -14.85
C ALA A 24 -6.05 12.62 -14.94
N GLN A 25 -5.42 11.91 -14.00
CA GLN A 25 -3.98 11.70 -13.93
C GLN A 25 -3.55 10.31 -14.42
N ALA A 26 -4.40 9.62 -15.17
CA ALA A 26 -4.08 8.31 -15.76
C ALA A 26 -2.77 8.35 -16.55
N GLY A 27 -1.91 7.36 -16.33
CA GLY A 27 -0.57 7.29 -16.94
C GLY A 27 0.55 7.93 -16.11
N ARG A 28 0.23 8.68 -15.05
CA ARG A 28 1.23 9.21 -14.12
C ARG A 28 1.93 8.09 -13.37
N ILE A 29 3.25 8.22 -13.24
CA ILE A 29 4.08 7.27 -12.49
C ILE A 29 4.70 8.02 -11.32
N VAL A 30 4.52 7.48 -10.12
CA VAL A 30 5.13 7.99 -8.88
C VAL A 30 6.15 6.95 -8.41
N PRO A 31 7.45 7.24 -8.54
CA PRO A 31 8.49 6.36 -8.01
C PRO A 31 8.51 6.46 -6.48
N VAL A 32 8.61 5.32 -5.80
CA VAL A 32 8.65 5.25 -4.34
C VAL A 32 9.74 4.28 -3.89
N SER A 33 10.33 4.57 -2.74
CA SER A 33 11.22 3.65 -2.04
C SER A 33 10.55 3.20 -0.75
N PHE A 34 10.66 1.94 -0.42
CA PHE A 34 10.08 1.40 0.80
C PHE A 34 11.08 0.57 1.59
N VAL A 35 10.82 0.42 2.87
CA VAL A 35 11.62 -0.42 3.75
C VAL A 35 11.20 -1.88 3.52
N LEU A 36 12.08 -2.68 2.93
CA LEU A 36 11.77 -4.03 2.45
C LEU A 36 11.19 -4.93 3.55
N LYS A 37 11.73 -4.87 4.75
CA LYS A 37 11.24 -5.66 5.90
C LYS A 37 9.82 -5.32 6.33
N THR A 38 9.27 -4.19 5.90
CA THR A 38 7.90 -3.75 6.24
C THR A 38 6.86 -4.20 5.22
N PHE A 39 7.29 -4.76 4.09
CA PHE A 39 6.38 -5.27 3.06
C PHE A 39 5.54 -6.41 3.61
N LYS A 40 4.23 -6.23 3.62
CA LYS A 40 3.29 -7.22 4.12
C LYS A 40 2.09 -7.30 3.17
N LEU A 41 1.95 -8.45 2.53
CA LEU A 41 0.80 -8.78 1.69
C LEU A 41 -0.06 -9.80 2.41
N SER A 42 -1.32 -9.47 2.65
CA SER A 42 -2.27 -10.34 3.34
C SER A 42 -3.48 -10.67 2.48
N LYS A 43 -3.97 -11.88 2.62
CA LYS A 43 -5.20 -12.36 2.02
C LYS A 43 -6.01 -13.06 3.10
N GLU A 44 -7.26 -12.70 3.24
CA GLU A 44 -8.17 -13.26 4.25
C GLU A 44 -9.41 -13.85 3.59
N ASN A 45 -10.00 -14.85 4.23
CA ASN A 45 -11.28 -15.41 3.86
C ASN A 45 -12.23 -15.35 5.08
N ASP A 46 -13.48 -15.09 4.83
CA ASP A 46 -14.52 -15.13 5.86
C ASP A 46 -15.17 -16.50 5.85
N PHE A 47 -15.23 -17.10 7.05
CA PHE A 47 -15.93 -18.35 7.31
C PHE A 47 -17.01 -18.12 8.37
N ASP A 48 -18.10 -18.82 8.23
CA ASP A 48 -19.15 -18.89 9.24
C ASP A 48 -19.17 -20.29 9.88
N THR A 49 -19.61 -20.38 11.11
CA THR A 49 -19.76 -21.64 11.82
C THR A 49 -21.23 -22.07 11.82
N VAL A 50 -21.50 -23.28 11.41
CA VAL A 50 -22.84 -23.85 11.47
C VAL A 50 -22.91 -24.81 12.63
N GLY A 51 -23.34 -24.30 13.80
CA GLY A 51 -23.54 -25.12 15.00
C GLY A 51 -24.73 -26.05 14.84
N ALA A 52 -24.52 -27.36 15.12
CA ALA A 52 -25.59 -28.34 15.26
C ALA A 52 -25.45 -29.08 16.58
N PRO A 53 -26.52 -29.22 17.36
CA PRO A 53 -26.48 -29.96 18.63
C PRO A 53 -26.00 -31.41 18.43
N GLY A 54 -25.07 -31.85 19.25
CA GLY A 54 -24.56 -33.23 19.24
C GLY A 54 -23.32 -33.47 18.37
N LEU A 55 -22.76 -32.46 17.75
CA LEU A 55 -21.49 -32.56 17.04
C LEU A 55 -20.31 -32.20 17.95
N ASN A 56 -19.22 -32.95 17.86
CA ASN A 56 -17.96 -32.67 18.58
C ASN A 56 -17.11 -31.56 17.95
N GLY A 57 -17.66 -30.78 17.02
CA GLY A 57 -17.01 -29.66 16.36
C GLY A 57 -18.01 -28.90 15.49
N GLU A 58 -17.68 -27.69 15.18
CA GLU A 58 -18.50 -26.84 14.32
C GLU A 58 -17.96 -26.88 12.88
N PRO A 59 -18.75 -27.34 11.89
CA PRO A 59 -18.34 -27.27 10.50
C PRO A 59 -18.22 -25.82 10.04
N LEU A 60 -17.14 -25.51 9.36
CA LEU A 60 -16.91 -24.19 8.75
C LEU A 60 -17.59 -24.10 7.40
N ARG A 61 -18.29 -23.00 7.19
CA ARG A 61 -18.88 -22.65 5.90
C ARG A 61 -18.14 -21.46 5.32
N PHE A 62 -17.59 -21.61 4.11
CA PHE A 62 -17.00 -20.49 3.40
C PHE A 62 -18.05 -19.46 3.01
N MET A 63 -17.82 -18.20 3.35
CA MET A 63 -18.70 -17.09 3.04
C MET A 63 -18.20 -16.30 1.84
N ARG A 64 -16.98 -15.79 1.92
CA ARG A 64 -16.36 -14.98 0.84
C ARG A 64 -14.86 -14.85 1.03
N GLY A 65 -14.15 -14.58 -0.08
CA GLY A 65 -12.79 -14.08 -0.03
C GLY A 65 -12.77 -12.56 0.13
N ARG A 66 -11.83 -12.05 0.91
CA ARG A 66 -11.55 -10.61 0.98
C ARG A 66 -10.48 -10.22 -0.02
N ALA A 67 -10.49 -8.96 -0.45
CA ALA A 67 -9.42 -8.40 -1.26
C ALA A 67 -8.07 -8.48 -0.52
N ARG A 68 -6.99 -8.64 -1.27
CA ARG A 68 -5.64 -8.58 -0.70
C ARG A 68 -5.34 -7.18 -0.19
N THR A 69 -4.62 -7.09 0.90
CA THR A 69 -4.15 -5.84 1.47
C THR A 69 -2.63 -5.82 1.50
N LEU A 70 -2.04 -4.79 0.95
CA LEU A 70 -0.60 -4.56 0.93
C LEU A 70 -0.26 -3.39 1.83
N THR A 71 0.57 -3.61 2.85
CA THR A 71 1.06 -2.56 3.74
C THR A 71 2.57 -2.47 3.68
N MET A 72 3.09 -1.26 3.75
CA MET A 72 4.52 -1.01 3.79
C MET A 72 4.81 0.37 4.36
N VAL A 73 6.07 0.61 4.69
CA VAL A 73 6.58 1.92 5.07
C VAL A 73 7.38 2.48 3.90
N LEU A 74 6.93 3.59 3.35
CA LEU A 74 7.67 4.34 2.34
C LEU A 74 8.75 5.19 3.02
N HIS A 75 9.91 5.22 2.39
CA HIS A 75 11.05 6.02 2.83
C HIS A 75 11.30 7.13 1.83
N PHE A 76 11.45 8.35 2.35
CA PHE A 76 11.75 9.54 1.55
C PHE A 76 13.08 10.14 2.02
N ASP A 77 13.98 10.36 1.08
CA ASP A 77 15.28 10.99 1.33
C ASP A 77 15.54 12.08 0.29
N GLY A 78 15.50 13.32 0.72
CA GLY A 78 15.75 14.50 -0.13
C GLY A 78 17.15 15.09 0.00
N ARG A 79 18.07 14.46 0.73
CA ARG A 79 19.42 15.01 0.99
C ARG A 79 20.25 15.14 -0.28
N ALA A 80 20.17 14.17 -1.19
CA ALA A 80 20.94 14.18 -2.42
C ALA A 80 20.49 15.28 -3.40
N THR A 81 19.22 15.63 -3.37
CA THR A 81 18.59 16.60 -4.30
C THR A 81 18.24 17.93 -3.63
N ASN A 82 18.59 18.09 -2.33
CA ASN A 82 18.22 19.26 -1.52
C ASN A 82 16.71 19.57 -1.59
N THR A 83 15.89 18.53 -1.55
CA THR A 83 14.44 18.61 -1.71
C THR A 83 13.74 18.38 -0.36
N ASP A 84 12.72 19.18 -0.08
CA ASP A 84 11.82 18.94 1.04
C ASP A 84 11.00 17.67 0.80
N VAL A 85 11.12 16.67 1.68
CA VAL A 85 10.43 15.38 1.53
C VAL A 85 8.92 15.47 1.68
N ARG A 86 8.39 16.57 2.22
CA ARG A 86 6.94 16.79 2.29
C ARG A 86 6.29 16.89 0.90
N GLN A 87 7.04 17.34 -0.12
CA GLN A 87 6.55 17.44 -1.49
C GLN A 87 6.26 16.04 -2.09
N PRO A 88 7.21 15.09 -2.17
CA PRO A 88 6.91 13.75 -2.67
C PRO A 88 5.90 12.99 -1.76
N MET A 89 5.89 13.26 -0.46
CA MET A 89 4.87 12.69 0.44
C MET A 89 3.46 13.18 0.08
N SER A 90 3.31 14.46 -0.23
CA SER A 90 2.02 15.02 -0.65
C SER A 90 1.57 14.48 -2.01
N GLU A 91 2.50 14.16 -2.91
CA GLU A 91 2.18 13.50 -4.17
C GLU A 91 1.57 12.10 -3.94
N VAL A 92 2.13 11.33 -3.03
CA VAL A 92 1.55 10.03 -2.65
C VAL A 92 0.18 10.21 -2.01
N THR A 93 0.03 11.15 -1.08
CA THR A 93 -1.25 11.42 -0.43
C THR A 93 -2.31 11.90 -1.42
N SER A 94 -1.92 12.64 -2.46
CA SER A 94 -2.83 13.11 -3.50
C SER A 94 -3.50 11.97 -4.30
N LEU A 95 -2.90 10.78 -4.29
CA LEU A 95 -3.49 9.58 -4.91
C LEU A 95 -4.74 9.07 -4.17
N MET A 96 -5.05 9.62 -2.99
CA MET A 96 -6.28 9.35 -2.25
C MET A 96 -7.41 10.34 -2.59
N ASN A 97 -7.13 11.40 -3.33
CA ASN A 97 -8.12 12.41 -3.67
C ASN A 97 -9.15 11.85 -4.65
N VAL A 98 -10.40 12.18 -4.41
CA VAL A 98 -11.52 11.80 -5.28
C VAL A 98 -11.41 12.54 -6.60
N ASP A 99 -11.42 11.80 -7.69
CA ASP A 99 -11.59 12.35 -9.03
C ASP A 99 -13.05 12.78 -9.21
N LEU A 100 -13.25 14.03 -9.60
CA LEU A 100 -14.60 14.61 -9.73
C LEU A 100 -15.44 13.93 -10.85
N ASP A 101 -14.78 13.45 -11.89
CA ASP A 101 -15.46 12.79 -13.00
C ASP A 101 -15.82 11.33 -12.69
N ALA A 102 -14.91 10.64 -11.99
CA ALA A 102 -15.09 9.23 -11.61
C ALA A 102 -15.83 9.07 -10.27
N HIS A 103 -15.97 10.11 -9.48
CA HIS A 103 -16.53 10.10 -8.12
C HIS A 103 -15.86 9.09 -7.17
N ALA A 104 -14.60 8.79 -7.44
CA ALA A 104 -13.80 7.83 -6.66
C ALA A 104 -12.32 8.18 -6.73
N PRO A 105 -11.50 7.73 -5.78
CA PRO A 105 -10.04 7.80 -5.90
C PRO A 105 -9.56 6.98 -7.11
N PRO A 106 -8.42 7.37 -7.72
CA PRO A 106 -7.90 6.64 -8.87
C PRO A 106 -7.50 5.21 -8.50
N VAL A 107 -7.67 4.30 -9.45
CA VAL A 107 -7.12 2.95 -9.37
C VAL A 107 -5.65 3.00 -9.76
N LEU A 108 -4.83 2.31 -8.98
CA LEU A 108 -3.38 2.33 -9.09
C LEU A 108 -2.85 0.93 -9.41
N SER A 109 -1.68 0.86 -10.01
CA SER A 109 -0.88 -0.36 -10.11
C SER A 109 0.40 -0.15 -9.31
N PHE A 110 0.60 -0.95 -8.27
CA PHE A 110 1.87 -1.01 -7.55
C PHE A 110 2.76 -2.04 -8.24
N GLU A 111 3.91 -1.60 -8.72
CA GLU A 111 4.85 -2.43 -9.48
C GLU A 111 6.21 -2.45 -8.77
N TRP A 112 6.68 -3.64 -8.46
CA TRP A 112 7.98 -3.87 -7.83
C TRP A 112 8.58 -5.17 -8.33
N THR A 113 9.69 -5.10 -9.03
CA THR A 113 10.53 -6.24 -9.46
C THR A 113 9.72 -7.51 -9.81
N GLY A 114 8.89 -7.44 -10.86
CA GLY A 114 8.05 -8.55 -11.29
C GLY A 114 6.76 -8.77 -10.49
N PHE A 115 6.58 -8.07 -9.37
CA PHE A 115 5.33 -8.03 -8.63
C PHE A 115 4.46 -6.88 -9.12
N SER A 116 3.20 -7.13 -9.39
CA SER A 116 2.22 -6.12 -9.79
C SER A 116 0.90 -6.35 -9.05
N LEU A 117 0.35 -5.28 -8.49
CA LEU A 117 -0.93 -5.31 -7.80
C LEU A 117 -1.79 -4.13 -8.24
N ARG A 118 -2.94 -4.43 -8.82
CA ARG A 118 -3.96 -3.43 -9.09
C ARG A 118 -4.71 -3.13 -7.80
N CYS A 119 -4.65 -1.88 -7.35
CA CYS A 119 -5.12 -1.51 -6.02
C CYS A 119 -5.61 -0.06 -5.96
N VAL A 120 -6.15 0.30 -4.82
CA VAL A 120 -6.42 1.68 -4.41
C VAL A 120 -5.63 1.97 -3.15
N LEU A 121 -5.20 3.21 -2.98
CA LEU A 121 -4.56 3.65 -1.75
C LEU A 121 -5.66 3.94 -0.71
N GLU A 122 -5.75 3.07 0.28
CA GLU A 122 -6.77 3.13 1.31
C GLU A 122 -6.36 4.04 2.48
N ARG A 123 -5.07 4.01 2.83
CA ARG A 123 -4.54 4.74 3.98
C ARG A 123 -3.12 5.19 3.75
N ALA A 124 -2.82 6.41 4.16
CA ALA A 124 -1.47 6.96 4.19
C ALA A 124 -1.28 7.76 5.48
N VAL A 125 -0.23 7.45 6.23
CA VAL A 125 0.08 8.08 7.51
C VAL A 125 1.54 8.50 7.52
N VAL A 126 1.80 9.79 7.68
CA VAL A 126 3.15 10.30 7.93
C VAL A 126 3.54 9.92 9.35
N GLU A 127 4.52 9.02 9.50
CA GLU A 127 4.92 8.52 10.83
C GLU A 127 5.92 9.41 11.50
N ARG A 128 6.97 9.81 10.77
CA ARG A 128 8.04 10.61 11.35
C ARG A 128 8.89 11.27 10.29
N PHE A 129 9.53 12.36 10.70
CA PHE A 129 10.66 12.95 10.02
C PHE A 129 11.95 12.65 10.82
N ARG A 130 13.02 12.25 10.14
CA ARG A 130 14.25 11.80 10.81
C ARG A 130 15.35 12.85 10.89
N SER A 131 15.35 13.79 9.98
CA SER A 131 16.36 14.85 9.94
C SER A 131 15.82 16.08 9.21
N SER A 132 16.49 17.19 9.38
CA SER A 132 16.16 18.45 8.72
C SER A 132 17.39 19.07 8.09
N PHE A 133 17.14 19.92 7.08
CA PHE A 133 18.14 20.86 6.57
C PHE A 133 18.39 22.00 7.58
N ALA A 134 19.45 22.79 7.34
CA ALA A 134 19.78 23.93 8.19
C ALA A 134 18.67 25.00 8.27
N ASP A 135 17.81 25.09 7.25
CA ASP A 135 16.66 26.00 7.21
C ASP A 135 15.39 25.44 7.88
N GLY A 136 15.46 24.22 8.45
CA GLY A 136 14.37 23.58 9.16
C GLY A 136 13.46 22.71 8.30
N ARG A 137 13.65 22.66 6.98
CA ARG A 137 12.87 21.76 6.12
C ARG A 137 13.24 20.29 6.39
N PRO A 138 12.27 19.35 6.45
CA PRO A 138 12.59 17.95 6.66
C PRO A 138 13.32 17.36 5.45
N SER A 139 14.43 16.67 5.71
CA SER A 139 15.27 16.06 4.68
C SER A 139 15.03 14.56 4.51
N ARG A 140 14.48 13.90 5.52
CA ARG A 140 14.11 12.49 5.48
C ARG A 140 12.81 12.27 6.24
N GLY A 141 12.00 11.34 5.74
CA GLY A 141 10.74 11.00 6.39
C GLY A 141 10.27 9.60 6.04
N GLN A 142 9.31 9.13 6.81
CA GLN A 142 8.68 7.83 6.61
C GLN A 142 7.15 7.98 6.63
N MET A 143 6.50 7.26 5.71
CA MET A 143 5.06 7.21 5.58
C MET A 143 4.61 5.75 5.53
N ARG A 144 3.67 5.40 6.37
CA ARG A 144 3.00 4.08 6.30
C ARG A 144 1.82 4.18 5.34
N VAL A 145 1.77 3.24 4.42
CA VAL A 145 0.70 3.16 3.42
C VAL A 145 0.03 1.79 3.47
N ALA A 146 -1.25 1.77 3.15
CA ALA A 146 -2.03 0.55 2.97
C ALA A 146 -2.77 0.62 1.64
N PHE A 147 -2.53 -0.37 0.80
CA PHE A 147 -3.22 -0.56 -0.47
C PHE A 147 -4.20 -1.70 -0.35
N ARG A 148 -5.36 -1.55 -0.97
CA ARG A 148 -6.34 -2.62 -1.08
C ARG A 148 -6.49 -3.02 -2.54
N GLU A 149 -6.41 -4.32 -2.83
CA GLU A 149 -6.61 -4.85 -4.17
C GLU A 149 -7.98 -4.44 -4.72
N SER A 150 -7.97 -3.97 -5.95
CA SER A 150 -9.18 -3.60 -6.69
C SER A 150 -9.38 -4.56 -7.84
N LYS A 151 -10.46 -5.34 -7.78
CA LYS A 151 -10.92 -6.20 -8.88
C LYS A 151 -12.25 -5.70 -9.41
N THR A 152 -12.44 -5.81 -10.72
CA THR A 152 -13.73 -5.53 -11.32
C THR A 152 -14.73 -6.65 -11.01
N LEU A 153 -16.02 -6.33 -11.07
CA LEU A 153 -17.06 -7.35 -10.87
C LEU A 153 -16.95 -8.50 -11.90
N GLU A 154 -16.57 -8.16 -13.13
CA GLU A 154 -16.35 -9.15 -14.19
C GLU A 154 -15.23 -10.14 -13.85
N GLU A 155 -14.10 -9.63 -13.36
CA GLU A 155 -12.98 -10.46 -12.90
C GLU A 155 -13.39 -11.39 -11.77
N LEU A 156 -14.15 -10.89 -10.80
CA LEU A 156 -14.65 -11.68 -9.68
C LEU A 156 -15.63 -12.77 -10.13
N LEU A 157 -16.49 -12.48 -11.10
CA LEU A 157 -17.43 -13.45 -11.65
C LEU A 157 -16.74 -14.54 -12.47
N VAL A 158 -15.68 -14.18 -13.20
CA VAL A 158 -14.85 -15.16 -13.94
C VAL A 158 -14.12 -16.09 -12.98
N GLU A 159 -13.56 -15.56 -11.90
CA GLU A 159 -12.90 -16.37 -10.87
C GLU A 159 -13.88 -17.37 -10.22
N SER A 160 -15.08 -16.92 -9.89
CA SER A 160 -16.12 -17.77 -9.26
C SER A 160 -16.62 -18.92 -10.16
N ARG A 161 -16.47 -18.80 -11.48
CA ARG A 161 -16.85 -19.85 -12.44
C ARG A 161 -15.77 -20.90 -12.68
N ARG A 162 -14.52 -20.64 -12.23
CA ARG A 162 -13.40 -21.56 -12.37
C ARG A 162 -13.24 -22.53 -11.20
N GLU A 163 -14.01 -22.33 -10.15
CA GLU A 163 -14.15 -23.24 -9.02
C GLU A 163 -15.35 -24.18 -9.27
#